data_cc5ed1f8e2085f081ef3389ef6bc3477
#
_entry.id   cc5ed1f8e2085f081ef3389ef6bc3477
#
_cell.length_a   1.000
_cell.length_b   1.000
_cell.length_c   1.000
_cell.angle_alpha   90.00
_cell.angle_beta   90.00
_cell.angle_gamma   90.00
#
_symmetry.space_group_name_H-M   'P 1'
#
loop_
_entity.id
_entity.type
_entity.pdbx_description
1 polymer ?
#
loop_
_entity_poly.entity_id
_entity_poly.type
_entity_poly.pdbx_seq_one_letter_code
_entity_poly.pdbx_strand_id
1 'polypeptide(L)'
;MLEDLFSVVKVRFNGDKADDDKKKTDIPKGLLFKCPRCRNVTFMEEFQANGKVCPHCNYHSRLTAKERLDITIDKGSFEEFDKDMVSKNPIDFPDYEAKQQALREKTGLKDAVLTGKAAIRGEKIVIIVMDSNYMMASMGSVVGEKITRAIEYATANKLPVIAFTASGGARMQEGIVSLMQMAKTSGAVALSLIHISSPRDGLLSRMP
;
A
#
# COMPACT_ATOMS: atom_id res chain seq x y z
N MET A 1 -32.36 -18.58 3.33
CA MET A 1 -32.17 -17.11 3.50
C MET A 1 -30.97 -16.55 2.72
N LEU A 2 -29.79 -17.15 2.72
CA LEU A 2 -28.63 -16.71 1.91
C LEU A 2 -28.78 -17.08 0.43
N GLU A 3 -29.32 -18.23 0.11
CA GLU A 3 -29.55 -18.68 -1.27
C GLU A 3 -30.58 -17.84 -2.02
N ASP A 4 -31.63 -17.35 -1.33
CA ASP A 4 -32.62 -16.46 -1.92
C ASP A 4 -32.03 -15.09 -2.29
N LEU A 5 -31.09 -14.59 -1.49
CA LEU A 5 -30.37 -13.35 -1.78
C LEU A 5 -29.49 -13.48 -3.03
N PHE A 6 -28.87 -14.64 -3.23
CA PHE A 6 -28.04 -14.93 -4.41
C PHE A 6 -28.85 -15.02 -5.69
N SER A 7 -30.05 -15.60 -5.63
CA SER A 7 -30.93 -15.68 -6.80
C SER A 7 -31.37 -14.31 -7.27
N VAL A 8 -31.74 -13.41 -6.34
CA VAL A 8 -32.17 -12.04 -6.62
C VAL A 8 -31.01 -11.21 -7.20
N VAL A 9 -29.80 -11.40 -6.68
CA VAL A 9 -28.59 -10.68 -7.18
C VAL A 9 -28.19 -11.17 -8.56
N LYS A 10 -28.24 -12.49 -8.85
CA LYS A 10 -27.93 -13.05 -10.19
C LYS A 10 -28.83 -12.51 -11.29
N VAL A 11 -30.14 -12.46 -11.05
CA VAL A 11 -31.14 -11.99 -12.03
C VAL A 11 -30.90 -10.53 -12.43
N ARG A 12 -30.42 -9.71 -11.50
CA ARG A 12 -30.21 -8.26 -11.74
C ARG A 12 -28.92 -7.93 -12.51
N PHE A 13 -27.92 -8.80 -12.50
CA PHE A 13 -26.65 -8.56 -13.18
C PHE A 13 -26.55 -9.18 -14.58
N ASN A 14 -27.46 -10.08 -14.98
CA ASN A 14 -27.44 -10.74 -16.29
C ASN A 14 -28.19 -9.98 -17.41
N GLY A 15 -28.63 -8.76 -17.18
CA GLY A 15 -29.00 -7.85 -18.28
C GLY A 15 -30.32 -8.13 -18.98
N ASP A 16 -31.24 -8.93 -18.43
CA ASP A 16 -32.58 -9.07 -18.98
C ASP A 16 -33.47 -7.89 -18.58
N LYS A 17 -33.99 -7.22 -19.60
CA LYS A 17 -35.02 -6.17 -19.48
C LYS A 17 -36.30 -6.84 -19.00
N ALA A 18 -36.53 -6.86 -17.70
CA ALA A 18 -37.78 -7.26 -17.11
C ALA A 18 -38.40 -6.10 -16.32
N ASP A 19 -39.64 -5.82 -16.68
CA ASP A 19 -40.64 -4.93 -16.11
C ASP A 19 -40.31 -4.09 -14.87
N ASP A 20 -40.69 -2.83 -14.98
CA ASP A 20 -40.37 -1.64 -14.19
C ASP A 20 -41.11 -1.51 -12.85
N ASP A 21 -41.61 -2.59 -12.25
CA ASP A 21 -42.46 -2.51 -11.03
C ASP A 21 -42.05 -3.40 -9.85
N LYS A 22 -40.73 -3.80 -9.78
CA LYS A 22 -40.24 -4.51 -8.59
C LYS A 22 -39.47 -3.54 -7.69
N LYS A 23 -39.99 -3.36 -6.44
CA LYS A 23 -39.33 -2.64 -5.34
C LYS A 23 -37.81 -2.82 -5.39
N LYS A 24 -37.08 -1.74 -5.64
CA LYS A 24 -35.60 -1.71 -5.55
C LYS A 24 -35.23 -2.11 -4.13
N THR A 25 -34.74 -3.34 -3.95
CA THR A 25 -34.13 -3.76 -2.71
C THR A 25 -32.85 -2.91 -2.53
N ASP A 26 -32.84 -2.07 -1.53
CA ASP A 26 -31.72 -1.22 -1.19
C ASP A 26 -30.64 -2.11 -0.55
N ILE A 27 -29.65 -2.52 -1.36
CA ILE A 27 -28.52 -3.32 -0.88
C ILE A 27 -27.58 -2.36 -0.15
N PRO A 28 -27.26 -2.59 1.13
CA PRO A 28 -26.34 -1.73 1.87
C PRO A 28 -25.04 -1.52 1.11
N LYS A 29 -24.60 -0.26 1.03
CA LYS A 29 -23.34 0.09 0.39
C LYS A 29 -22.19 -0.63 1.11
N GLY A 30 -21.33 -1.34 0.35
CA GLY A 30 -20.18 -2.05 0.91
C GLY A 30 -20.41 -3.54 1.19
N LEU A 31 -21.61 -4.09 1.00
CA LEU A 31 -21.88 -5.53 1.18
C LEU A 31 -21.27 -6.39 0.07
N LEU A 32 -21.24 -5.87 -1.15
CA LEU A 32 -20.81 -6.60 -2.34
C LEU A 32 -19.64 -5.92 -3.04
N PHE A 33 -18.70 -6.74 -3.52
CA PHE A 33 -17.60 -6.35 -4.39
C PHE A 33 -17.82 -6.89 -5.80
N LYS A 34 -17.78 -6.03 -6.81
CA LYS A 34 -17.80 -6.40 -8.23
C LYS A 34 -16.38 -6.34 -8.79
N CYS A 35 -15.87 -7.49 -9.21
CA CYS A 35 -14.52 -7.57 -9.77
C CYS A 35 -14.41 -6.76 -11.09
N PRO A 36 -13.42 -5.87 -11.21
CA PRO A 36 -13.25 -5.06 -12.44
C PRO A 36 -12.80 -5.89 -13.64
N ARG A 37 -12.16 -7.06 -13.41
CA ARG A 37 -11.66 -7.94 -14.47
C ARG A 37 -12.72 -8.92 -14.99
N CYS A 38 -13.29 -9.76 -14.12
CA CYS A 38 -14.26 -10.79 -14.54
C CYS A 38 -15.72 -10.37 -14.37
N ARG A 39 -16.00 -9.21 -13.74
CA ARG A 39 -17.32 -8.64 -13.44
C ARG A 39 -18.19 -9.48 -12.49
N ASN A 40 -17.69 -10.62 -12.00
CA ASN A 40 -18.39 -11.41 -11.00
C ASN A 40 -18.51 -10.62 -9.69
N VAL A 41 -19.57 -10.94 -8.95
CA VAL A 41 -19.89 -10.31 -7.67
C VAL A 41 -19.59 -11.30 -6.55
N THR A 42 -18.94 -10.82 -5.50
CA THR A 42 -18.57 -11.57 -4.31
C THR A 42 -18.93 -10.77 -3.07
N PHE A 43 -19.19 -11.40 -1.94
CA PHE A 43 -19.36 -10.68 -0.68
C PHE A 43 -18.06 -9.97 -0.29
N MET A 44 -18.20 -8.77 0.26
CA MET A 44 -17.04 -7.96 0.67
C MET A 44 -16.23 -8.66 1.76
N GLU A 45 -16.88 -9.34 2.69
CA GLU A 45 -16.22 -10.09 3.76
C GLU A 45 -15.34 -11.23 3.21
N GLU A 46 -15.87 -12.03 2.29
CA GLU A 46 -15.12 -13.10 1.64
C GLU A 46 -13.94 -12.55 0.83
N PHE A 47 -14.17 -11.46 0.10
CA PHE A 47 -13.13 -10.78 -0.66
C PHE A 47 -12.02 -10.24 0.24
N GLN A 48 -12.35 -9.64 1.39
CA GLN A 48 -11.38 -9.16 2.38
C GLN A 48 -10.63 -10.32 3.04
N ALA A 49 -11.34 -11.39 3.44
CA ALA A 49 -10.73 -12.57 4.02
C ALA A 49 -9.72 -13.24 3.07
N ASN A 50 -9.97 -13.17 1.75
CA ASN A 50 -9.07 -13.66 0.70
C ASN A 50 -7.97 -12.64 0.31
N GLY A 51 -7.65 -11.67 1.19
CA GLY A 51 -6.60 -10.68 0.94
C GLY A 51 -6.86 -9.77 -0.27
N LYS A 52 -8.12 -9.48 -0.56
CA LYS A 52 -8.59 -8.70 -1.73
C LYS A 52 -8.21 -9.32 -3.09
N VAL A 53 -8.12 -10.65 -3.14
CA VAL A 53 -7.97 -11.41 -4.36
C VAL A 53 -9.33 -11.95 -4.81
N CYS A 54 -9.69 -11.74 -6.06
CA CYS A 54 -10.95 -12.22 -6.59
C CYS A 54 -10.99 -13.76 -6.63
N PRO A 55 -11.95 -14.44 -5.98
CA PRO A 55 -12.01 -15.89 -5.95
C PRO A 55 -12.29 -16.53 -7.33
N HIS A 56 -12.87 -15.77 -8.27
CA HIS A 56 -13.25 -16.29 -9.59
C HIS A 56 -12.13 -16.18 -10.64
N CYS A 57 -11.29 -15.15 -10.59
CA CYS A 57 -10.31 -14.92 -11.65
C CYS A 57 -8.91 -14.56 -11.13
N ASN A 58 -8.68 -14.65 -9.83
CA ASN A 58 -7.42 -14.33 -9.17
C ASN A 58 -6.92 -12.90 -9.45
N TYR A 59 -7.84 -11.96 -9.73
CA TYR A 59 -7.48 -10.56 -9.84
C TYR A 59 -7.14 -10.00 -8.47
N HIS A 60 -5.92 -9.43 -8.34
CA HIS A 60 -5.45 -8.77 -7.12
C HIS A 60 -5.87 -7.31 -7.12
N SER A 61 -6.69 -6.91 -6.14
CA SER A 61 -7.02 -5.51 -5.92
C SER A 61 -5.94 -4.81 -5.09
N ARG A 62 -5.96 -3.48 -5.14
CA ARG A 62 -5.00 -2.67 -4.37
C ARG A 62 -5.27 -2.82 -2.87
N LEU A 63 -4.20 -3.01 -2.11
CA LEU A 63 -4.20 -2.96 -0.66
C LEU A 63 -3.72 -1.60 -0.18
N THR A 64 -4.27 -1.12 0.92
CA THR A 64 -3.71 -0.01 1.68
C THR A 64 -2.45 -0.48 2.42
N ALA A 65 -1.61 0.48 2.85
CA ALA A 65 -0.42 0.12 3.64
C ALA A 65 -0.77 -0.62 4.94
N LYS A 66 -1.85 -0.22 5.61
CA LYS A 66 -2.32 -0.90 6.84
C LYS A 66 -2.75 -2.33 6.57
N GLU A 67 -3.58 -2.56 5.55
CA GLU A 67 -4.01 -3.91 5.16
C GLU A 67 -2.83 -4.80 4.75
N ARG A 68 -1.80 -4.22 4.09
CA ARG A 68 -0.57 -4.96 3.76
C ARG A 68 0.18 -5.36 5.03
N LEU A 69 0.29 -4.49 6.02
CA LEU A 69 0.87 -4.82 7.32
C LEU A 69 0.09 -5.96 7.99
N ASP A 70 -1.24 -5.83 8.10
CA ASP A 70 -2.10 -6.80 8.81
C ASP A 70 -1.98 -8.23 8.28
N ILE A 71 -1.75 -8.39 6.96
CA ILE A 71 -1.59 -9.72 6.34
C ILE A 71 -0.14 -10.23 6.32
N THR A 72 0.83 -9.39 6.66
CA THR A 72 2.26 -9.73 6.48
C THR A 72 2.97 -9.99 7.79
N ILE A 73 2.67 -9.20 8.83
CA ILE A 73 3.40 -9.22 10.09
C ILE A 73 2.60 -9.87 11.22
N ASP A 74 3.27 -10.24 12.28
CA ASP A 74 2.63 -10.76 13.49
C ASP A 74 1.79 -9.67 14.15
N LYS A 75 0.58 -10.03 14.60
CA LYS A 75 -0.37 -9.08 15.20
C LYS A 75 0.26 -8.33 16.39
N GLY A 76 0.17 -7.01 16.36
CA GLY A 76 0.66 -6.14 17.45
C GLY A 76 2.17 -5.95 17.48
N SER A 77 2.94 -6.49 16.51
CA SER A 77 4.39 -6.34 16.45
C SER A 77 4.87 -5.04 15.81
N PHE A 78 3.99 -4.29 15.13
CA PHE A 78 4.37 -3.08 14.39
C PHE A 78 4.61 -1.89 15.30
N GLU A 79 5.79 -1.30 15.18
CA GLU A 79 6.16 -0.03 15.82
C GLU A 79 6.65 0.93 14.74
N GLU A 80 5.82 1.96 14.45
CA GLU A 80 6.08 2.91 13.37
C GLU A 80 7.23 3.84 13.71
N PHE A 81 8.13 4.08 12.73
CA PHE A 81 9.17 5.10 12.79
C PHE A 81 8.65 6.43 12.26
N ASP A 82 9.13 7.53 12.88
CA ASP A 82 8.89 8.90 12.39
C ASP A 82 7.41 9.18 12.03
N LYS A 83 6.48 8.68 12.83
CA LYS A 83 5.03 8.71 12.56
C LYS A 83 4.46 10.13 12.34
N ASP A 84 5.10 11.15 12.91
CA ASP A 84 4.64 12.53 12.84
C ASP A 84 5.34 13.35 11.74
N MET A 85 6.25 12.71 10.98
CA MET A 85 6.97 13.38 9.90
C MET A 85 6.03 13.74 8.75
N VAL A 86 6.01 15.01 8.37
CA VAL A 86 5.17 15.56 7.30
C VAL A 86 6.01 16.38 6.34
N SER A 87 5.65 16.37 5.06
CA SER A 87 6.32 17.19 4.06
C SER A 87 6.05 18.67 4.31
N LYS A 88 7.13 19.45 4.22
CA LYS A 88 7.10 20.91 4.13
C LYS A 88 7.18 21.25 2.66
N ASN A 89 6.37 22.17 2.19
CA ASN A 89 6.37 22.59 0.78
C ASN A 89 7.72 23.23 0.39
N PRO A 90 8.73 22.50 -0.09
CA PRO A 90 10.11 23.02 -0.20
C PRO A 90 10.32 24.00 -1.34
N ILE A 91 9.36 24.13 -2.25
CA ILE A 91 9.43 25.01 -3.42
C ILE A 91 8.21 25.91 -3.52
N ASP A 92 7.44 26.05 -2.45
CA ASP A 92 6.20 26.85 -2.39
C ASP A 92 5.24 26.55 -3.53
N PHE A 93 5.07 25.24 -3.85
CA PHE A 93 4.19 24.81 -4.92
C PHE A 93 2.72 25.13 -4.56
N PRO A 94 1.96 25.79 -5.47
CA PRO A 94 0.58 26.17 -5.21
C PRO A 94 -0.31 25.00 -4.81
N ASP A 95 -1.21 25.22 -3.85
CA ASP A 95 -2.21 24.27 -3.37
C ASP A 95 -1.66 22.93 -2.83
N TYR A 96 -0.34 22.79 -2.70
CA TYR A 96 0.26 21.52 -2.29
C TYR A 96 -0.09 21.14 -0.84
N GLU A 97 -0.04 22.11 0.06
CA GLU A 97 -0.37 21.88 1.49
C GLU A 97 -1.84 21.49 1.67
N ALA A 98 -2.75 22.22 0.99
CA ALA A 98 -4.19 21.89 1.01
C ALA A 98 -4.47 20.49 0.49
N LYS A 99 -3.81 20.10 -0.60
CA LYS A 99 -3.91 18.75 -1.18
C LYS A 99 -3.37 17.69 -0.23
N GLN A 100 -2.25 17.94 0.42
CA GLN A 100 -1.71 17.02 1.43
C GLN A 100 -2.65 16.86 2.61
N GLN A 101 -3.23 17.96 3.11
CA GLN A 101 -4.17 17.93 4.23
C GLN A 101 -5.40 17.06 3.88
N ALA A 102 -6.01 17.28 2.72
CA ALA A 102 -7.15 16.49 2.25
C ALA A 102 -6.80 14.98 2.11
N LEU A 103 -5.58 14.66 1.66
CA LEU A 103 -5.14 13.27 1.57
C LEU A 103 -4.86 12.64 2.94
N ARG A 104 -4.32 13.39 3.90
CA ARG A 104 -4.15 12.91 5.28
C ARG A 104 -5.50 12.58 5.93
N GLU A 105 -6.49 13.42 5.75
CA GLU A 105 -7.85 13.19 6.24
C GLU A 105 -8.49 11.95 5.59
N LYS A 106 -8.31 11.80 4.27
CA LYS A 106 -8.87 10.68 3.51
C LYS A 106 -8.20 9.34 3.81
N THR A 107 -6.87 9.30 3.94
CA THR A 107 -6.09 8.05 4.06
C THR A 107 -5.73 7.70 5.49
N GLY A 108 -5.75 8.68 6.40
CA GLY A 108 -5.24 8.55 7.76
C GLY A 108 -3.71 8.39 7.84
N LEU A 109 -3.00 8.66 6.74
CA LEU A 109 -1.54 8.60 6.65
C LEU A 109 -0.95 10.02 6.68
N LYS A 110 0.23 10.19 7.23
CA LYS A 110 0.97 11.46 7.21
C LYS A 110 1.67 11.73 5.88
N ASP A 111 2.15 10.66 5.23
CA ASP A 111 2.69 10.66 3.86
C ASP A 111 2.54 9.26 3.23
N ALA A 112 3.01 9.07 2.01
CA ALA A 112 2.79 7.90 1.17
C ALA A 112 3.54 6.62 1.60
N VAL A 113 4.15 6.58 2.78
CA VAL A 113 4.91 5.42 3.27
C VAL A 113 4.73 5.23 4.78
N LEU A 114 4.57 3.98 5.19
CA LEU A 114 4.73 3.52 6.56
C LEU A 114 6.06 2.78 6.69
N THR A 115 6.84 3.13 7.69
CA THR A 115 8.11 2.47 8.02
C THR A 115 8.14 2.12 9.49
N GLY A 116 8.71 0.99 9.83
CA GLY A 116 8.75 0.58 11.24
C GLY A 116 9.49 -0.74 11.44
N LYS A 117 9.66 -1.10 12.70
CA LYS A 117 10.07 -2.45 13.10
C LYS A 117 8.82 -3.32 13.29
N ALA A 118 8.96 -4.60 12.98
CA ALA A 118 7.91 -5.59 13.11
C ALA A 118 8.50 -6.97 13.34
N ALA A 119 7.65 -7.98 13.48
CA ALA A 119 8.07 -9.37 13.48
C ALA A 119 7.25 -10.17 12.45
N ILE A 120 7.87 -11.20 11.88
CA ILE A 120 7.22 -12.21 11.06
C ILE A 120 7.60 -13.58 11.62
N ARG A 121 6.62 -14.32 12.13
CA ARG A 121 6.85 -15.61 12.79
C ARG A 121 7.86 -15.50 13.95
N GLY A 122 7.81 -14.40 14.70
CA GLY A 122 8.72 -14.11 15.81
C GLY A 122 10.07 -13.49 15.40
N GLU A 123 10.45 -13.52 14.13
CA GLU A 123 11.72 -12.95 13.64
C GLU A 123 11.61 -11.44 13.42
N LYS A 124 12.52 -10.67 14.02
CA LYS A 124 12.54 -9.21 13.92
C LYS A 124 12.95 -8.73 12.55
N ILE A 125 12.20 -7.79 12.01
CA ILE A 125 12.46 -7.18 10.71
C ILE A 125 12.26 -5.67 10.77
N VAL A 126 12.75 -4.97 9.76
CA VAL A 126 12.33 -3.62 9.40
C VAL A 126 11.44 -3.71 8.16
N ILE A 127 10.28 -3.09 8.24
CA ILE A 127 9.30 -3.12 7.14
C ILE A 127 9.03 -1.72 6.61
N ILE A 128 8.94 -1.62 5.28
CA ILE A 128 8.66 -0.39 4.52
C ILE A 128 7.48 -0.70 3.62
N VAL A 129 6.37 0.04 3.78
CA VAL A 129 5.16 -0.18 2.97
C VAL A 129 4.71 1.14 2.37
N MET A 130 4.76 1.24 1.05
CA MET A 130 4.26 2.41 0.31
C MET A 130 2.76 2.26 0.02
N ASP A 131 2.03 3.38 0.08
CA ASP A 131 0.58 3.41 -0.17
C ASP A 131 0.24 4.28 -1.38
N SER A 132 -0.26 3.64 -2.44
CA SER A 132 -0.63 4.31 -3.68
C SER A 132 -1.87 5.22 -3.56
N ASN A 133 -2.63 5.13 -2.46
CA ASN A 133 -3.76 6.01 -2.22
C ASN A 133 -3.34 7.43 -1.81
N TYR A 134 -2.10 7.60 -1.33
CA TYR A 134 -1.51 8.89 -1.04
C TYR A 134 -0.60 9.31 -2.20
N MET A 135 -1.05 10.26 -3.03
CA MET A 135 -0.31 10.80 -4.19
C MET A 135 0.35 9.73 -5.09
N MET A 136 -0.33 8.60 -5.32
CA MET A 136 0.18 7.43 -6.08
C MET A 136 1.52 6.89 -5.54
N ALA A 137 1.76 7.02 -4.23
CA ALA A 137 3.02 6.69 -3.57
C ALA A 137 4.25 7.38 -4.19
N SER A 138 4.08 8.59 -4.73
CA SER A 138 5.21 9.35 -5.31
C SER A 138 6.25 9.68 -4.24
N MET A 139 7.52 9.56 -4.62
CA MET A 139 8.64 9.80 -3.73
C MET A 139 8.85 11.31 -3.53
N GLY A 140 8.51 11.80 -2.34
CA GLY A 140 8.85 13.13 -1.86
C GLY A 140 9.92 13.08 -0.77
N SER A 141 10.25 14.23 -0.20
CA SER A 141 11.26 14.40 0.84
C SER A 141 11.02 13.48 2.05
N VAL A 142 9.77 13.42 2.55
CA VAL A 142 9.38 12.58 3.68
C VAL A 142 9.49 11.09 3.35
N VAL A 143 9.01 10.68 2.16
CA VAL A 143 9.09 9.28 1.73
C VAL A 143 10.54 8.83 1.66
N GLY A 144 11.40 9.61 1.01
CA GLY A 144 12.83 9.29 0.92
C GLY A 144 13.53 9.27 2.28
N GLU A 145 13.22 10.24 3.14
CA GLU A 145 13.79 10.31 4.50
C GLU A 145 13.38 9.10 5.35
N LYS A 146 12.08 8.78 5.43
CA LYS A 146 11.57 7.62 6.19
C LYS A 146 12.19 6.31 5.70
N ILE A 147 12.28 6.11 4.39
CA ILE A 147 12.91 4.91 3.80
C ILE A 147 14.39 4.83 4.18
N THR A 148 15.13 5.94 4.03
CA THR A 148 16.55 6.01 4.37
C THR A 148 16.78 5.67 5.84
N ARG A 149 16.07 6.32 6.76
CA ARG A 149 16.19 6.05 8.21
C ARG A 149 15.83 4.62 8.58
N ALA A 150 14.82 4.05 7.94
CA ALA A 150 14.44 2.66 8.17
C ALA A 150 15.57 1.70 7.75
N ILE A 151 16.22 1.94 6.61
CA ILE A 151 17.34 1.13 6.13
C ILE A 151 18.59 1.32 7.03
N GLU A 152 18.90 2.55 7.43
CA GLU A 152 20.00 2.85 8.35
C GLU A 152 19.77 2.17 9.71
N TYR A 153 18.55 2.22 10.24
CA TYR A 153 18.20 1.52 11.47
C TYR A 153 18.39 0.01 11.33
N ALA A 154 17.93 -0.57 10.23
CA ALA A 154 18.09 -2.00 9.95
C ALA A 154 19.55 -2.40 9.88
N THR A 155 20.37 -1.60 9.20
CA THR A 155 21.82 -1.82 9.06
C THR A 155 22.53 -1.80 10.42
N ALA A 156 22.25 -0.77 11.24
CA ALA A 156 22.83 -0.63 12.57
C ALA A 156 22.46 -1.80 13.51
N ASN A 157 21.24 -2.33 13.37
CA ASN A 157 20.73 -3.41 14.21
C ASN A 157 20.86 -4.80 13.57
N LYS A 158 21.46 -4.91 12.38
CA LYS A 158 21.62 -6.16 11.61
C LYS A 158 20.28 -6.89 11.39
N LEU A 159 19.23 -6.13 11.06
CA LEU A 159 17.89 -6.64 10.80
C LEU A 159 17.63 -6.71 9.29
N PRO A 160 16.90 -7.73 8.81
CA PRO A 160 16.45 -7.77 7.43
C PRO A 160 15.44 -6.68 7.13
N VAL A 161 15.47 -6.17 5.89
CA VAL A 161 14.52 -5.16 5.40
C VAL A 161 13.57 -5.80 4.39
N ILE A 162 12.28 -5.58 4.59
CA ILE A 162 11.24 -5.96 3.62
C ILE A 162 10.55 -4.67 3.14
N ALA A 163 10.61 -4.41 1.83
CA ALA A 163 10.02 -3.23 1.23
C ALA A 163 8.92 -3.60 0.22
N PHE A 164 7.70 -3.12 0.47
CA PHE A 164 6.60 -3.15 -0.49
C PHE A 164 6.54 -1.81 -1.22
N THR A 165 7.03 -1.81 -2.45
CA THR A 165 7.13 -0.61 -3.28
C THR A 165 5.90 -0.44 -4.15
N ALA A 166 5.40 0.79 -4.25
CA ALA A 166 4.23 1.16 -5.07
C ALA A 166 4.35 2.61 -5.57
N SER A 167 5.55 3.02 -6.00
CA SER A 167 5.84 4.41 -6.33
C SER A 167 5.33 4.80 -7.72
N GLY A 168 4.67 5.97 -7.79
CA GLY A 168 4.32 6.66 -9.04
C GLY A 168 5.46 7.52 -9.61
N GLY A 169 6.70 7.42 -9.08
CA GLY A 169 7.86 8.20 -9.48
C GLY A 169 8.17 9.37 -8.53
N ALA A 170 8.97 10.33 -9.00
CA ALA A 170 9.32 11.53 -8.24
C ALA A 170 8.10 12.45 -8.04
N ARG A 171 7.96 13.04 -6.86
CA ARG A 171 6.89 13.98 -6.52
C ARG A 171 7.15 15.35 -7.14
N MET A 172 6.47 15.66 -8.24
CA MET A 172 6.70 16.92 -8.99
C MET A 172 6.53 18.18 -8.13
N GLN A 173 5.60 18.14 -7.16
CA GLN A 173 5.33 19.27 -6.25
C GLN A 173 6.48 19.60 -5.29
N GLU A 174 7.48 18.73 -5.21
CA GLU A 174 8.69 18.97 -4.41
C GLU A 174 9.93 19.20 -5.30
N GLY A 175 9.76 19.24 -6.62
CA GLY A 175 10.78 19.59 -7.61
C GLY A 175 12.05 18.74 -7.49
N ILE A 176 13.22 19.39 -7.52
CA ILE A 176 14.53 18.73 -7.46
C ILE A 176 14.75 17.95 -6.17
N VAL A 177 14.13 18.36 -5.05
CA VAL A 177 14.27 17.67 -3.75
C VAL A 177 13.74 16.25 -3.84
N SER A 178 12.68 16.02 -4.62
CA SER A 178 12.14 14.69 -4.84
C SER A 178 13.08 13.79 -5.66
N LEU A 179 13.77 14.34 -6.65
CA LEU A 179 14.78 13.60 -7.42
C LEU A 179 15.98 13.20 -6.56
N MET A 180 16.41 14.09 -5.66
CA MET A 180 17.53 13.81 -4.75
C MET A 180 17.23 12.64 -3.78
N GLN A 181 15.95 12.33 -3.52
CA GLN A 181 15.59 11.18 -2.69
C GLN A 181 15.98 9.84 -3.30
N MET A 182 16.04 9.73 -4.64
CA MET A 182 16.49 8.51 -5.32
C MET A 182 17.95 8.21 -4.98
N ALA A 183 18.82 9.21 -5.07
CA ALA A 183 20.23 9.05 -4.70
C ALA A 183 20.39 8.70 -3.20
N LYS A 184 19.59 9.36 -2.34
CA LYS A 184 19.62 9.15 -0.90
C LYS A 184 19.23 7.71 -0.53
N THR A 185 18.10 7.22 -1.03
CA THR A 185 17.64 5.85 -0.77
C THR A 185 18.57 4.80 -1.37
N SER A 186 19.08 5.03 -2.58
CA SER A 186 20.07 4.13 -3.21
C SER A 186 21.37 4.04 -2.41
N GLY A 187 21.86 5.17 -1.88
CA GLY A 187 23.03 5.20 -1.00
C GLY A 187 22.83 4.39 0.29
N ALA A 188 21.64 4.53 0.93
CA ALA A 188 21.31 3.76 2.12
C ALA A 188 21.26 2.25 1.85
N VAL A 189 20.64 1.84 0.71
CA VAL A 189 20.62 0.43 0.29
C VAL A 189 22.03 -0.08 0.02
N ALA A 190 22.87 0.68 -0.69
CA ALA A 190 24.24 0.28 -0.98
C ALA A 190 25.04 0.04 0.31
N LEU A 191 24.95 0.93 1.29
CA LEU A 191 25.61 0.77 2.60
C LEU A 191 25.07 -0.45 3.36
N SER A 192 23.76 -0.70 3.32
CA SER A 192 23.16 -1.88 3.93
C SER A 192 23.69 -3.17 3.32
N LEU A 193 23.80 -3.25 2.00
CA LEU A 193 24.30 -4.44 1.29
C LEU A 193 25.78 -4.75 1.60
N ILE A 194 26.62 -3.76 1.86
CA ILE A 194 28.02 -3.96 2.28
C ILE A 194 28.10 -4.76 3.59
N HIS A 195 27.13 -4.56 4.48
CA HIS A 195 27.15 -5.18 5.81
C HIS A 195 26.31 -6.46 5.93
N ILE A 196 25.37 -6.70 5.01
CA ILE A 196 24.36 -7.77 5.12
C ILE A 196 24.33 -8.64 3.84
N SER A 197 25.27 -8.47 2.90
CA SER A 197 25.26 -9.21 1.65
C SER A 197 25.36 -10.74 1.87
N SER A 198 24.37 -11.46 1.35
CA SER A 198 24.39 -12.91 1.24
C SER A 198 25.27 -13.34 0.05
N PRO A 199 25.95 -14.49 0.10
CA PRO A 199 26.64 -15.04 -1.07
C PRO A 199 25.75 -15.20 -2.31
N ARG A 200 24.42 -15.27 -2.13
CA ARG A 200 23.42 -15.31 -3.23
C ARG A 200 23.22 -13.96 -3.89
N ASP A 201 23.41 -12.85 -3.19
CA ASP A 201 23.19 -11.50 -3.74
C ASP A 201 24.23 -11.17 -4.81
N GLY A 202 25.45 -11.71 -4.70
CA GLY A 202 26.49 -11.58 -5.71
C GLY A 202 26.19 -12.28 -7.04
N LEU A 203 25.28 -13.27 -7.05
CA LEU A 203 24.84 -13.96 -8.27
C LEU A 203 23.69 -13.21 -8.96
N LEU A 204 22.81 -12.56 -8.20
CA LEU A 204 21.68 -11.78 -8.74
C LEU A 204 22.12 -10.43 -9.31
N SER A 205 23.20 -9.83 -8.78
CA SER A 205 23.75 -8.57 -9.29
C SER A 205 24.44 -8.68 -10.66
N ARG A 206 24.61 -9.89 -11.19
CA ARG A 206 25.24 -10.15 -12.48
C ARG A 206 24.28 -10.47 -13.61
N MET A 207 22.98 -10.40 -13.37
CA MET A 207 21.98 -10.47 -14.46
C MET A 207 21.85 -9.09 -15.12
N PRO A 208 22.02 -8.99 -16.45
CA PRO A 208 21.87 -7.75 -17.20
C PRO A 208 20.43 -7.25 -17.19
#